data_26ce249c7c857f0e27bb9dc364b2b841
#
_entry.id   26ce249c7c857f0e27bb9dc364b2b841
#
_cell.length_a   1.000
_cell.length_b   1.000
_cell.length_c   1.000
_cell.angle_alpha   90.00
_cell.angle_beta   90.00
_cell.angle_gamma   90.00
#
_symmetry.space_group_name_H-M   'P 1'
#
loop_
_entity.id
_entity.type
_entity.pdbx_description
1 polymer ?
#
loop_
_entity_poly.entity_id
_entity_poly.type
_entity_poly.pdbx_seq_one_letter_code
_entity_poly.pdbx_strand_id
1 'polypeptide(L)'
;MPKPPVTPPIAHLFRALGDPTRLRLLNLIGNREICVCYLVEILGMGQPKISRHLAYLRRAGIVTARRDGKWMHYRLAIPRDEAAAAILQETVKNLARKPEMQRDIARLSSACCQPQRFELLQGAPQPQAVGQALRSPTVYKG
;
A
#
# COMPACT_ATOMS: atom_id res chain seq x y z
N MET A 1 22.66 5.58 30.15
CA MET A 1 21.54 4.68 29.85
C MET A 1 21.81 3.93 28.55
N PRO A 2 21.76 2.61 28.60
CA PRO A 2 21.90 1.87 27.35
C PRO A 2 20.74 2.21 26.42
N LYS A 3 21.04 2.37 25.13
CA LYS A 3 20.00 2.55 24.13
C LYS A 3 19.20 1.27 24.01
N PRO A 4 17.86 1.35 23.81
CA PRO A 4 17.09 0.15 23.57
C PRO A 4 17.61 -0.54 22.30
N PRO A 5 17.49 -1.87 22.21
CA PRO A 5 17.92 -2.58 21.01
C PRO A 5 17.15 -2.08 19.79
N VAL A 6 17.88 -1.81 18.71
CA VAL A 6 17.29 -1.39 17.46
C VAL A 6 16.67 -2.62 16.78
N THR A 7 15.39 -2.54 16.49
CA THR A 7 14.71 -3.63 15.76
C THR A 7 15.25 -3.68 14.34
N PRO A 8 15.73 -4.84 13.88
CA PRO A 8 16.20 -4.94 12.49
C PRO A 8 15.11 -4.54 11.48
N PRO A 9 15.47 -3.86 10.38
CA PRO A 9 14.49 -3.46 9.36
C PRO A 9 13.64 -4.61 8.84
N ILE A 10 14.21 -5.80 8.72
CA ILE A 10 13.48 -6.96 8.24
C ILE A 10 12.36 -7.38 9.20
N ALA A 11 12.54 -7.19 10.50
CA ALA A 11 11.49 -7.49 11.48
C ALA A 11 10.30 -6.55 11.30
N HIS A 12 10.54 -5.28 11.00
CA HIS A 12 9.48 -4.32 10.69
C HIS A 12 8.71 -4.74 9.44
N LEU A 13 9.42 -5.23 8.43
CA LEU A 13 8.79 -5.74 7.22
C LEU A 13 7.85 -6.91 7.54
N PHE A 14 8.33 -7.89 8.27
CA PHE A 14 7.50 -9.06 8.60
C PHE A 14 6.28 -8.69 9.44
N ARG A 15 6.42 -7.75 10.36
CA ARG A 15 5.27 -7.25 11.12
C ARG A 15 4.26 -6.56 10.23
N ALA A 16 4.75 -5.75 9.27
CA ALA A 16 3.88 -5.07 8.33
C ALA A 16 3.13 -6.07 7.44
N LEU A 17 3.79 -7.13 7.02
CA LEU A 17 3.19 -8.17 6.18
C LEU A 17 2.30 -9.15 6.96
N GLY A 18 2.36 -9.13 8.27
CA GLY A 18 1.65 -10.09 9.11
C GLY A 18 0.20 -9.74 9.43
N ASP A 19 -0.47 -9.02 8.56
CA ASP A 19 -1.86 -8.60 8.78
C ASP A 19 -2.66 -8.72 7.48
N PRO A 20 -3.83 -9.39 7.51
CA PRO A 20 -4.61 -9.60 6.28
C PRO A 20 -5.04 -8.31 5.58
N THR A 21 -5.42 -7.28 6.34
CA THR A 21 -5.83 -6.00 5.75
C THR A 21 -4.65 -5.33 5.06
N ARG A 22 -3.48 -5.34 5.70
CA ARG A 22 -2.29 -4.75 5.09
C ARG A 22 -1.87 -5.49 3.83
N LEU A 23 -2.02 -6.81 3.79
CA LEU A 23 -1.74 -7.59 2.57
C LEU A 23 -2.71 -7.20 1.44
N ARG A 24 -3.99 -7.01 1.76
CA ARG A 24 -4.96 -6.56 0.76
C ARG A 24 -4.63 -5.16 0.23
N LEU A 25 -4.21 -4.27 1.12
CA LEU A 25 -3.77 -2.93 0.71
C LEU A 25 -2.57 -3.00 -0.23
N LEU A 26 -1.56 -3.81 0.10
CA LEU A 26 -0.39 -3.97 -0.75
C LEU A 26 -0.75 -4.52 -2.12
N ASN A 27 -1.67 -5.47 -2.16
CA ASN A 27 -2.14 -6.02 -3.43
C ASN A 27 -2.86 -4.97 -4.29
N LEU A 28 -3.74 -4.17 -3.68
CA LEU A 28 -4.46 -3.11 -4.40
C LEU A 28 -3.53 -1.99 -4.86
N ILE A 29 -2.56 -1.61 -4.03
CA ILE A 29 -1.57 -0.63 -4.42
C ILE A 29 -0.72 -1.19 -5.57
N GLY A 30 -0.16 -2.39 -5.40
CA GLY A 30 0.56 -3.10 -6.47
C GLY A 30 1.51 -2.20 -7.24
N ASN A 31 1.36 -2.18 -8.55
CA ASN A 31 2.17 -1.35 -9.45
C ASN A 31 1.46 -0.05 -9.84
N ARG A 32 0.61 0.47 -8.96
CA ARG A 32 -0.13 1.70 -9.24
C ARG A 32 -0.02 2.70 -8.10
N GLU A 33 -0.26 3.96 -8.42
CA GLU A 33 -0.51 4.99 -7.42
C GLU A 33 -2.02 5.12 -7.27
N ILE A 34 -2.53 5.04 -6.05
CA ILE A 34 -3.97 4.95 -5.80
C ILE A 34 -4.37 5.85 -4.63
N CYS A 35 -5.47 6.55 -4.80
CA CYS A 35 -6.07 7.38 -3.76
C CYS A 35 -6.67 6.51 -2.65
N VAL A 36 -6.56 6.98 -1.40
CA VAL A 36 -7.10 6.27 -0.24
C VAL A 36 -8.59 5.99 -0.36
N CYS A 37 -9.35 6.85 -1.01
CA CYS A 37 -10.79 6.68 -1.19
C CYS A 37 -11.13 5.37 -1.94
N TYR A 38 -10.32 5.00 -2.93
CA TYR A 38 -10.50 3.72 -3.61
C TYR A 38 -10.23 2.55 -2.66
N LEU A 39 -9.20 2.66 -1.83
CA LEU A 39 -8.88 1.62 -0.87
C LEU A 39 -10.01 1.42 0.15
N VAL A 40 -10.56 2.51 0.64
CA VAL A 40 -11.70 2.49 1.58
C VAL A 40 -12.91 1.83 0.92
N GLU A 41 -13.21 2.23 -0.32
CA GLU A 41 -14.37 1.71 -1.05
C GLU A 41 -14.25 0.20 -1.30
N ILE A 42 -13.09 -0.24 -1.81
CA ILE A 42 -12.90 -1.64 -2.17
C ILE A 42 -12.90 -2.56 -0.94
N LEU A 43 -12.23 -2.13 0.12
CA LEU A 43 -12.11 -2.95 1.32
C LEU A 43 -13.35 -2.89 2.20
N GLY A 44 -14.21 -1.89 2.03
CA GLY A 44 -15.41 -1.72 2.83
C GLY A 44 -15.12 -1.48 4.30
N MET A 45 -14.00 -0.85 4.61
CA MET A 45 -13.58 -0.53 5.96
C MET A 45 -13.54 0.97 6.15
N GLY A 46 -13.76 1.44 7.39
CA GLY A 46 -13.72 2.85 7.69
C GLY A 46 -12.36 3.47 7.41
N GLN A 47 -12.36 4.73 6.97
CA GLN A 47 -11.12 5.43 6.63
C GLN A 47 -10.11 5.47 7.78
N PRO A 48 -10.51 5.70 9.06
CA PRO A 48 -9.53 5.69 10.15
C PRO A 48 -8.77 4.37 10.26
N LYS A 49 -9.44 3.24 10.06
CA LYS A 49 -8.80 1.93 10.11
C LYS A 49 -7.82 1.76 8.95
N ILE A 50 -8.26 2.11 7.74
CA ILE A 50 -7.40 2.04 6.54
C ILE A 50 -6.19 2.95 6.72
N SER A 51 -6.39 4.16 7.20
CA SER A 51 -5.30 5.12 7.41
C SER A 51 -4.28 4.62 8.42
N ARG A 52 -4.71 3.93 9.49
CA ARG A 52 -3.79 3.35 10.47
C ARG A 52 -2.92 2.26 9.85
N HIS A 53 -3.51 1.40 9.03
CA HIS A 53 -2.75 0.36 8.32
C HIS A 53 -1.77 0.96 7.32
N LEU A 54 -2.19 1.99 6.59
CA LEU A 54 -1.30 2.68 5.64
C LEU A 54 -0.15 3.38 6.36
N ALA A 55 -0.41 3.97 7.52
CA ALA A 55 0.64 4.58 8.34
C ALA A 55 1.64 3.52 8.82
N TYR A 56 1.17 2.34 9.17
CA TYR A 56 2.04 1.23 9.55
C TYR A 56 2.95 0.82 8.39
N LEU A 57 2.38 0.68 7.20
CA LEU A 57 3.14 0.33 6.00
C LEU A 57 4.17 1.42 5.65
N ARG A 58 3.80 2.69 5.84
CA ARG A 58 4.74 3.80 5.61
C ARG A 58 5.92 3.74 6.57
N ARG A 59 5.64 3.52 7.85
CA ARG A 59 6.71 3.43 8.86
C ARG A 59 7.63 2.25 8.60
N ALA A 60 7.10 1.17 8.02
CA ALA A 60 7.91 0.02 7.62
C ALA A 60 8.69 0.27 6.33
N GLY A 61 8.45 1.40 5.67
CA GLY A 61 9.20 1.79 4.46
C GLY A 61 8.77 1.10 3.19
N ILE A 62 7.57 0.52 3.16
CA ILE A 62 7.12 -0.25 2.00
C ILE A 62 6.00 0.41 1.21
N VAL A 63 5.51 1.56 1.67
CA VAL A 63 4.66 2.45 0.88
C VAL A 63 5.08 3.89 1.10
N THR A 64 4.83 4.73 0.11
CA THR A 64 4.96 6.18 0.20
C THR A 64 3.60 6.82 -0.04
N ALA A 65 3.44 8.04 0.47
CA ALA A 65 2.20 8.80 0.32
C ALA A 65 2.50 10.15 -0.33
N ARG A 66 1.59 10.60 -1.17
CA ARG A 66 1.67 11.90 -1.82
C ARG A 66 0.33 12.62 -1.65
N ARG A 67 0.39 13.86 -1.18
CA ARG A 67 -0.81 14.69 -1.08
C ARG A 67 -1.02 15.47 -2.38
N ASP A 68 -2.25 15.47 -2.86
CA ASP A 68 -2.68 16.22 -4.03
C ASP A 68 -4.01 16.91 -3.67
N GLY A 69 -3.92 18.15 -3.19
CA GLY A 69 -5.09 18.84 -2.64
C GLY A 69 -5.64 18.09 -1.43
N LYS A 70 -6.90 17.71 -1.49
CA LYS A 70 -7.56 16.91 -0.45
C LYS A 70 -7.35 15.42 -0.59
N TRP A 71 -6.68 14.98 -1.67
CA TRP A 71 -6.51 13.56 -1.97
C TRP A 71 -5.15 13.07 -1.50
N MET A 72 -5.13 11.88 -0.89
CA MET A 72 -3.90 11.20 -0.50
C MET A 72 -3.71 9.99 -1.39
N HIS A 73 -2.57 9.94 -2.06
CA HIS A 73 -2.20 8.86 -2.97
C HIS A 73 -1.11 7.99 -2.34
N TYR A 74 -1.20 6.70 -2.57
CA TYR A 74 -0.25 5.74 -2.03
C TYR A 74 0.33 4.89 -3.15
N ARG A 75 1.62 4.56 -3.03
CA ARG A 75 2.30 3.65 -3.94
C ARG A 75 3.35 2.85 -3.19
N LEU A 76 3.71 1.69 -3.75
CA LEU A 76 4.76 0.86 -3.15
C LEU A 76 6.11 1.56 -3.20
N ALA A 77 6.91 1.31 -2.17
CA ALA A 77 8.30 1.69 -2.11
C ALA A 77 9.14 0.43 -1.92
N ILE A 78 10.26 0.34 -2.61
CA ILE A 78 11.16 -0.79 -2.48
C ILE A 78 12.14 -0.50 -1.34
N PRO A 79 12.19 -1.34 -0.29
CA PRO A 79 13.16 -1.16 0.78
C PRO A 79 14.59 -1.14 0.24
N ARG A 80 15.47 -0.42 0.94
CA ARG A 80 16.88 -0.37 0.55
C ARG A 80 17.60 -1.65 0.85
N ASP A 81 17.23 -2.33 1.93
CA ASP A 81 17.80 -3.63 2.25
C ASP A 81 17.40 -4.62 1.17
N GLU A 82 18.38 -5.27 0.55
CA GLU A 82 18.14 -6.17 -0.57
C GLU A 82 17.25 -7.35 -0.19
N ALA A 83 17.45 -7.91 0.99
CA ALA A 83 16.64 -9.02 1.46
C ALA A 83 15.20 -8.58 1.68
N ALA A 84 14.98 -7.45 2.31
CA ALA A 84 13.64 -6.88 2.52
C ALA A 84 12.97 -6.58 1.18
N ALA A 85 13.70 -6.00 0.23
CA ALA A 85 13.20 -5.72 -1.11
C ALA A 85 12.74 -6.99 -1.81
N ALA A 86 13.55 -8.04 -1.77
CA ALA A 86 13.23 -9.32 -2.40
C ALA A 86 11.98 -9.96 -1.76
N ILE A 87 11.89 -9.92 -0.44
CA ILE A 87 10.74 -10.47 0.28
C ILE A 87 9.47 -9.71 -0.08
N LEU A 88 9.53 -8.39 -0.10
CA LEU A 88 8.37 -7.58 -0.45
C LEU A 88 7.91 -7.85 -1.89
N GLN A 89 8.84 -7.83 -2.84
CA GLN A 89 8.52 -8.05 -4.24
C GLN A 89 7.92 -9.43 -4.47
N GLU A 90 8.50 -10.46 -3.89
CA GLU A 90 7.99 -11.82 -4.00
C GLU A 90 6.62 -11.96 -3.32
N THR A 91 6.42 -11.30 -2.19
CA THR A 91 5.14 -11.30 -1.49
C THR A 91 4.05 -10.69 -2.36
N VAL A 92 4.26 -9.49 -2.89
CA VAL A 92 3.27 -8.79 -3.73
C VAL A 92 2.95 -9.61 -4.97
N LYS A 93 3.96 -10.17 -5.61
CA LYS A 93 3.79 -11.03 -6.78
C LYS A 93 2.93 -12.25 -6.47
N ASN A 94 3.16 -12.86 -5.32
CA ASN A 94 2.42 -14.04 -4.88
C ASN A 94 0.98 -13.70 -4.50
N LEU A 95 0.77 -12.56 -3.84
CA LEU A 95 -0.58 -12.10 -3.48
C LEU A 95 -1.48 -11.99 -4.71
N ALA A 96 -0.96 -11.49 -5.81
CA ALA A 96 -1.72 -11.30 -7.04
C ALA A 96 -2.34 -12.59 -7.58
N ARG A 97 -1.83 -13.74 -7.17
CA ARG A 97 -2.33 -15.06 -7.60
C ARG A 97 -3.45 -15.60 -6.72
N LYS A 98 -3.72 -14.99 -5.57
CA LYS A 98 -4.73 -15.49 -4.63
C LYS A 98 -6.13 -15.09 -5.07
N PRO A 99 -7.12 -15.99 -5.01
CA PRO A 99 -8.48 -15.67 -5.45
C PRO A 99 -9.09 -14.46 -4.74
N GLU A 100 -8.90 -14.33 -3.43
CA GLU A 100 -9.43 -13.18 -2.68
C GLU A 100 -8.78 -11.86 -3.10
N MET A 101 -7.52 -11.89 -3.49
CA MET A 101 -6.80 -10.71 -3.98
C MET A 101 -7.26 -10.35 -5.39
N GLN A 102 -7.53 -11.35 -6.22
CA GLN A 102 -8.07 -11.14 -7.56
C GLN A 102 -9.47 -10.55 -7.50
N ARG A 103 -10.28 -10.95 -6.52
CA ARG A 103 -11.61 -10.35 -6.32
C ARG A 103 -11.50 -8.86 -5.97
N ASP A 104 -10.55 -8.48 -5.13
CA ASP A 104 -10.32 -7.07 -4.82
C ASP A 104 -9.92 -6.29 -6.07
N ILE A 105 -9.05 -6.84 -6.89
CA ILE A 105 -8.62 -6.20 -8.15
C ILE A 105 -9.81 -6.06 -9.11
N ALA A 106 -10.67 -7.07 -9.18
CA ALA A 106 -11.87 -6.99 -10.02
C ALA A 106 -12.82 -5.88 -9.55
N ARG A 107 -12.98 -5.73 -8.23
CA ARG A 107 -13.76 -4.63 -7.66
C ARG A 107 -13.14 -3.27 -8.00
N LEU A 108 -11.83 -3.17 -7.92
CA LEU A 108 -11.12 -1.95 -8.29
C LEU A 108 -11.37 -1.59 -9.75
N SER A 109 -11.23 -2.55 -10.66
CA SER A 109 -11.48 -2.33 -12.08
C SER A 109 -12.91 -1.85 -12.32
N SER A 110 -13.88 -2.47 -11.67
CA SER A 110 -15.29 -2.07 -11.78
C SER A 110 -15.52 -0.65 -11.28
N ALA A 111 -14.93 -0.30 -10.14
CA ALA A 111 -15.04 1.04 -9.56
C ALA A 111 -14.40 2.10 -10.46
N CYS A 112 -13.26 1.78 -11.07
CA CYS A 112 -12.58 2.70 -12.00
C CYS A 112 -13.40 2.95 -13.26
N CYS A 113 -14.15 1.94 -13.74
CA CYS A 113 -14.99 2.09 -14.91
C CYS A 113 -16.24 2.93 -14.65
N GLN A 114 -16.76 2.90 -13.43
CA GLN A 114 -18.01 3.59 -13.07
C GLN A 114 -17.87 4.29 -11.70
N PRO A 115 -16.92 5.22 -11.57
CA PRO A 115 -16.68 5.88 -10.27
C PRO A 115 -17.88 6.70 -9.80
N GLN A 116 -18.74 7.16 -10.72
CA GLN A 116 -19.93 7.94 -10.38
C GLN A 116 -20.94 7.15 -9.57
N ARG A 117 -20.85 5.83 -9.53
CA ARG A 117 -21.72 4.99 -8.70
C ARG A 117 -21.36 5.00 -7.23
N PHE A 118 -20.18 5.52 -6.90
CA PHE A 118 -19.63 5.46 -5.54
C PHE A 118 -19.45 6.86 -4.99
N GLU A 119 -20.13 7.13 -3.89
CA GLU A 119 -20.08 8.46 -3.25
C GLU A 119 -18.65 8.86 -2.90
N LEU A 120 -17.86 7.93 -2.34
CA LEU A 120 -16.50 8.20 -1.92
C LEU A 120 -15.57 8.53 -3.08
N LEU A 121 -15.93 8.14 -4.31
CA LEU A 121 -15.05 8.30 -5.46
C LEU A 121 -15.35 9.55 -6.29
N GLN A 122 -16.32 10.37 -5.85
CA GLN A 122 -16.70 11.57 -6.59
C GLN A 122 -15.53 12.56 -6.65
N GLY A 123 -15.10 12.85 -7.87
CA GLY A 123 -13.97 13.76 -8.09
C GLY A 123 -12.61 13.18 -7.76
N ALA A 124 -12.53 11.95 -7.29
CA ALA A 124 -11.26 11.33 -6.94
C ALA A 124 -10.44 11.03 -8.19
N PRO A 125 -9.12 11.30 -8.18
CA PRO A 125 -8.25 10.91 -9.27
C PRO A 125 -8.25 9.39 -9.44
N GLN A 126 -8.28 8.93 -10.69
CA GLN A 126 -8.19 7.52 -11.00
C GLN A 126 -6.82 6.96 -10.65
N PRO A 127 -6.75 5.68 -10.23
CA PRO A 127 -5.45 5.05 -10.02
C PRO A 127 -4.61 5.10 -11.29
N GLN A 128 -3.31 5.34 -11.12
CA GLN A 128 -2.36 5.44 -12.22
C GLN A 128 -1.37 4.30 -12.15
N ALA A 129 -1.17 3.60 -13.26
CA ALA A 129 -0.12 2.60 -13.35
C ALA A 129 1.24 3.29 -13.23
N VAL A 130 2.16 2.70 -12.47
CA VAL A 130 3.55 3.16 -12.37
C VAL A 130 4.46 2.09 -12.96
N GLY A 131 5.41 2.49 -13.79
CA GLY A 131 6.24 1.57 -14.54
C GLY A 131 7.10 0.67 -13.66
N GLN A 132 7.67 1.23 -12.62
CA GLN A 132 8.45 0.51 -11.62
C GLN A 132 8.15 1.04 -10.25
N ALA A 133 8.18 0.14 -9.25
CA ALA A 133 8.06 0.57 -7.88
C ALA A 133 9.24 1.50 -7.53
N LEU A 134 8.94 2.61 -6.88
CA LEU A 134 9.99 3.51 -6.43
C LEU A 134 10.80 2.85 -5.33
N ARG A 135 12.10 3.07 -5.36
CA ARG A 135 12.92 2.73 -4.21
C ARG A 135 12.53 3.63 -3.05
N SER A 136 12.59 3.08 -1.86
CA SER A 136 12.31 3.87 -0.67
C SER A 136 13.17 5.13 -0.68
N PRO A 137 12.56 6.28 -0.33
CA PRO A 137 13.35 7.50 -0.27
C PRO A 137 14.47 7.37 0.75
N THR A 138 15.44 8.21 0.59
CA THR A 138 16.67 8.24 1.37
C THR A 138 16.50 8.42 2.86
N VAL A 139 15.28 8.48 3.34
CA VAL A 139 14.95 8.51 4.77
C VAL A 139 15.64 7.42 5.57
N TYR A 140 16.12 6.39 4.91
CA TYR A 140 16.91 5.34 5.56
C TYR A 140 18.37 5.69 5.72
N LYS A 141 18.71 6.89 5.41
CA LYS A 141 20.00 7.42 5.81
C LYS A 141 19.95 7.71 7.31
N GLY A 142 20.43 6.91 8.01
CA GLY A 142 20.59 7.14 9.43
C GLY A 142 20.03 6.22 10.19
#